data_88694bd6dd9c973047f0082549eeceab
#
_entry.id   88694bd6dd9c973047f0082549eeceab
#
_cell.length_a   1.000
_cell.length_b   1.000
_cell.length_c   1.000
_cell.angle_alpha   90.00
_cell.angle_beta   90.00
_cell.angle_gamma   90.00
#
_symmetry.space_group_name_H-M   'P 1'
#
loop_
_entity.id
_entity.type
_entity.pdbx_description
1 polymer ?
#
loop_
_entity_poly.entity_id
_entity_poly.type
_entity_poly.pdbx_seq_one_letter_code
_entity_poly.pdbx_strand_id
1 'polypeptide(L)'
;MKISMRIVGVSAIALALCGCGGSEKKAAEYSPKGADGAALAVGFNQKQIKAVQERLLGEKAKEVSSSLMKNAPEEVSDVIKKAGLEDAEVRWGVVTVGEPKLKEDMDLDGVPEVMVAVSLDIDIEKVVAAFREQLKKEAGEELKETTVAGVKAWIASDKDLEKQKVSPTFTALDGKLFLAASTTASLEKLVALYRDGKGQSAAFSSFGLPADLLLRLVLTDIGARVKKSIPKPEETLKIVSQFVPNGDKMILALGALDFSATSAKDGGVALKLTLKTGSEKDADQLRTLAKTGLMPFTAQMKEAAKEDAESKVYAELLEALKIAGTEGVFEANLAVPQAVLKSLAENQLK
;
A
#
# COMPACT_ATOMS: atom_id res chain seq x y z
N MET A 1 -13.42 6.55 18.12
CA MET A 1 -13.27 5.32 17.28
C MET A 1 -11.90 4.73 17.56
N LYS A 2 -11.79 3.86 18.57
CA LYS A 2 -10.59 3.06 18.83
C LYS A 2 -10.66 1.83 17.91
N ILE A 3 -10.54 2.03 16.61
CA ILE A 3 -10.27 0.94 15.69
C ILE A 3 -8.91 0.41 16.11
N SER A 4 -8.98 -0.73 16.68
CA SER A 4 -7.96 -1.51 17.29
C SER A 4 -6.61 -1.28 16.61
N MET A 5 -5.75 -0.51 17.26
CA MET A 5 -4.30 -0.40 16.97
C MET A 5 -3.63 -1.78 16.72
N ARG A 6 -4.33 -2.85 16.97
CA ARG A 6 -3.89 -4.24 17.04
C ARG A 6 -3.93 -4.95 15.68
N ILE A 7 -4.97 -4.71 14.83
CA ILE A 7 -4.94 -5.15 13.42
C ILE A 7 -3.88 -4.32 12.69
N VAL A 8 -3.83 -3.02 13.02
CA VAL A 8 -2.76 -2.12 12.62
C VAL A 8 -1.41 -2.62 13.16
N GLY A 9 -1.33 -3.25 14.34
CA GLY A 9 -0.10 -3.78 14.93
C GLY A 9 0.56 -4.87 14.07
N VAL A 10 -0.15 -5.93 13.70
CA VAL A 10 0.41 -6.99 12.85
C VAL A 10 0.69 -6.46 11.43
N SER A 11 -0.22 -5.64 10.89
CA SER A 11 0.00 -4.98 9.59
C SER A 11 1.05 -3.87 9.67
N ALA A 12 1.14 -3.14 10.80
CA ALA A 12 2.14 -2.11 11.04
C ALA A 12 3.53 -2.71 11.29
N ILE A 13 3.64 -3.89 11.92
CA ILE A 13 4.92 -4.60 12.00
C ILE A 13 5.41 -4.96 10.60
N ALA A 14 4.53 -5.48 9.75
CA ALA A 14 4.88 -5.76 8.36
C ALA A 14 5.29 -4.49 7.60
N LEU A 15 4.61 -3.36 7.83
CA LEU A 15 4.94 -2.07 7.22
C LEU A 15 6.18 -1.42 7.86
N ALA A 16 6.36 -1.54 9.18
CA ALA A 16 7.53 -1.00 9.88
C ALA A 16 8.82 -1.79 9.57
N LEU A 17 8.71 -3.10 9.29
CA LEU A 17 9.82 -3.91 8.76
C LEU A 17 10.35 -3.36 7.43
N CYS A 18 9.57 -2.56 6.71
CA CYS A 18 10.00 -1.90 5.47
C CYS A 18 11.10 -0.83 5.68
N GLY A 19 11.37 -0.41 6.92
CA GLY A 19 12.39 0.59 7.24
C GLY A 19 13.79 0.04 7.56
N CYS A 20 13.93 -1.28 7.79
CA CYS A 20 15.14 -1.90 8.30
C CYS A 20 16.10 -2.40 7.21
N GLY A 21 17.39 -2.34 7.42
CA GLY A 21 18.42 -2.72 6.43
C GLY A 21 19.44 -3.70 6.98
N GLY A 22 19.81 -4.72 6.23
CA GLY A 22 20.80 -5.76 6.59
C GLY A 22 21.39 -6.52 5.40
N SER A 23 22.34 -7.42 5.65
CA SER A 23 23.25 -8.02 4.66
C SER A 23 22.67 -9.17 3.82
N GLU A 24 23.18 -9.34 2.60
CA GLU A 24 22.75 -10.35 1.63
C GLU A 24 23.02 -11.80 2.06
N LYS A 25 21.96 -12.59 2.22
CA LYS A 25 22.01 -14.06 2.12
C LYS A 25 21.07 -14.53 1.01
N LYS A 26 21.55 -15.45 0.14
CA LYS A 26 20.74 -16.03 -0.96
C LYS A 26 19.56 -16.82 -0.39
N ALA A 27 18.35 -16.26 -0.50
CA ALA A 27 17.10 -16.90 -0.16
C ALA A 27 16.40 -17.44 -1.41
N ALA A 28 15.56 -18.47 -1.27
CA ALA A 28 14.60 -18.82 -2.31
C ALA A 28 13.71 -17.59 -2.54
N GLU A 29 13.66 -17.09 -3.79
CA GLU A 29 12.97 -15.86 -4.09
C GLU A 29 11.48 -16.13 -4.27
N TYR A 30 10.70 -15.82 -3.24
CA TYR A 30 9.27 -15.65 -3.41
C TYR A 30 9.03 -14.39 -4.24
N SER A 31 8.20 -14.49 -5.28
CA SER A 31 7.76 -13.33 -6.06
C SER A 31 6.50 -12.72 -5.43
N PRO A 32 6.35 -11.38 -5.47
CA PRO A 32 5.13 -10.72 -5.00
C PRO A 32 3.89 -11.20 -5.76
N LYS A 33 2.80 -11.45 -5.05
CA LYS A 33 1.53 -11.91 -5.61
C LYS A 33 0.37 -11.18 -4.96
N GLY A 34 -0.66 -10.86 -5.72
CA GLY A 34 -1.92 -10.33 -5.20
C GLY A 34 -2.97 -11.44 -5.10
N ALA A 35 -3.65 -11.51 -3.97
CA ALA A 35 -4.68 -12.50 -3.71
C ALA A 35 -5.95 -12.26 -4.54
N ASP A 36 -6.65 -13.33 -4.91
CA ASP A 36 -7.93 -13.25 -5.59
C ASP A 36 -9.00 -12.61 -4.68
N GLY A 37 -9.91 -11.84 -5.30
CA GLY A 37 -10.96 -11.11 -4.59
C GLY A 37 -10.51 -9.83 -3.86
N ALA A 38 -9.22 -9.47 -3.86
CA ALA A 38 -8.76 -8.21 -3.29
C ALA A 38 -9.34 -7.01 -4.05
N ALA A 39 -9.77 -5.99 -3.29
CA ALA A 39 -10.21 -4.71 -3.84
C ALA A 39 -9.03 -3.78 -4.12
N LEU A 40 -8.04 -3.83 -3.24
CA LEU A 40 -6.83 -3.02 -3.28
C LEU A 40 -5.61 -3.92 -3.07
N ALA A 41 -4.59 -3.72 -3.87
CA ALA A 41 -3.25 -4.25 -3.58
C ALA A 41 -2.22 -3.12 -3.64
N VAL A 42 -1.33 -3.10 -2.65
CA VAL A 42 -0.18 -2.20 -2.60
C VAL A 42 1.08 -3.04 -2.50
N GLY A 43 1.99 -2.89 -3.44
CA GLY A 43 3.29 -3.55 -3.42
C GLY A 43 4.42 -2.53 -3.43
N PHE A 44 5.50 -2.83 -2.73
CA PHE A 44 6.69 -1.97 -2.68
C PHE A 44 7.96 -2.82 -2.74
N ASN A 45 9.00 -2.23 -3.30
CA ASN A 45 10.34 -2.81 -3.37
C ASN A 45 11.29 -2.01 -2.47
N GLN A 46 11.52 -2.52 -1.27
CA GLN A 46 12.30 -1.81 -0.26
C GLN A 46 13.75 -1.58 -0.69
N LYS A 47 14.35 -2.54 -1.37
CA LYS A 47 15.72 -2.41 -1.89
C LYS A 47 15.84 -1.19 -2.82
N GLN A 48 14.85 -0.99 -3.69
CA GLN A 48 14.84 0.15 -4.61
C GLN A 48 14.53 1.48 -3.90
N ILE A 49 13.57 1.45 -2.96
CA ILE A 49 13.27 2.64 -2.14
C ILE A 49 14.53 3.09 -1.41
N LYS A 50 15.25 2.18 -0.74
CA LYS A 50 16.49 2.46 -0.03
C LYS A 50 17.57 3.00 -0.96
N ALA A 51 17.77 2.40 -2.15
CA ALA A 51 18.72 2.88 -3.13
C ALA A 51 18.42 4.31 -3.61
N VAL A 52 17.14 4.65 -3.77
CA VAL A 52 16.72 6.04 -4.10
C VAL A 52 16.98 6.98 -2.92
N GLN A 53 16.63 6.58 -1.69
CA GLN A 53 16.89 7.37 -0.48
C GLN A 53 18.39 7.65 -0.28
N GLU A 54 19.23 6.64 -0.38
CA GLU A 54 20.69 6.78 -0.26
C GLU A 54 21.26 7.72 -1.32
N ARG A 55 20.78 7.62 -2.55
CA ARG A 55 21.21 8.50 -3.66
C ARG A 55 20.77 9.96 -3.46
N LEU A 56 19.57 10.19 -2.90
CA LEU A 56 19.02 11.53 -2.69
C LEU A 56 19.60 12.21 -1.44
N LEU A 57 19.72 11.46 -0.35
CA LEU A 57 19.99 11.99 1.00
C LEU A 57 21.40 11.67 1.49
N GLY A 58 22.15 10.77 0.82
CA GLY A 58 23.46 10.35 1.28
C GLY A 58 23.43 9.79 2.71
N GLU A 59 24.27 10.28 3.58
CA GLU A 59 24.36 9.84 4.99
C GLU A 59 23.05 10.09 5.77
N LYS A 60 22.29 11.13 5.42
CA LYS A 60 20.99 11.44 6.05
C LYS A 60 19.91 10.39 5.77
N ALA A 61 20.09 9.51 4.78
CA ALA A 61 19.15 8.43 4.52
C ALA A 61 18.93 7.51 5.73
N LYS A 62 19.98 7.30 6.53
CA LYS A 62 19.92 6.52 7.79
C LYS A 62 19.06 7.22 8.85
N GLU A 63 19.11 8.54 8.91
CA GLU A 63 18.30 9.34 9.85
C GLU A 63 16.81 9.24 9.48
N VAL A 64 16.47 9.28 8.20
CA VAL A 64 15.09 9.12 7.73
C VAL A 64 14.55 7.73 8.05
N SER A 65 15.33 6.69 7.80
CA SER A 65 14.94 5.32 8.15
C SER A 65 14.74 5.15 9.66
N SER A 66 15.61 5.73 10.48
CA SER A 66 15.48 5.72 11.94
C SER A 66 14.28 6.55 12.43
N SER A 67 13.94 7.64 11.74
CA SER A 67 12.77 8.48 12.03
C SER A 67 11.45 7.75 11.77
N LEU A 68 11.36 6.96 10.70
CA LEU A 68 10.19 6.13 10.43
C LEU A 68 9.94 5.11 11.54
N MET A 69 11.01 4.50 12.07
CA MET A 69 10.91 3.59 13.22
C MET A 69 10.53 4.32 14.52
N LYS A 70 11.03 5.54 14.74
CA LYS A 70 10.65 6.35 15.91
C LYS A 70 9.18 6.79 15.89
N ASN A 71 8.60 6.94 14.70
CA ASN A 71 7.18 7.30 14.51
C ASN A 71 6.25 6.06 14.50
N ALA A 72 6.79 4.84 14.55
CA ALA A 72 5.99 3.65 14.76
C ALA A 72 5.37 3.65 16.17
N PRO A 73 4.15 3.10 16.35
CA PRO A 73 3.60 2.90 17.69
C PRO A 73 4.61 2.17 18.59
N GLU A 74 4.69 2.59 19.86
CA GLU A 74 5.70 2.06 20.80
C GLU A 74 5.66 0.54 20.89
N GLU A 75 4.45 -0.02 20.90
CA GLU A 75 4.23 -1.48 20.95
C GLU A 75 4.83 -2.21 19.74
N VAL A 76 4.72 -1.60 18.57
CA VAL A 76 5.28 -2.14 17.31
C VAL A 76 6.81 -2.03 17.33
N SER A 77 7.34 -0.88 17.74
CA SER A 77 8.76 -0.63 17.87
C SER A 77 9.42 -1.62 18.86
N ASP A 78 8.76 -1.87 19.99
CA ASP A 78 9.22 -2.82 21.00
C ASP A 78 9.28 -4.26 20.48
N VAL A 79 8.24 -4.70 19.76
CA VAL A 79 8.24 -6.05 19.15
C VAL A 79 9.37 -6.18 18.13
N ILE A 80 9.57 -5.19 17.25
CA ILE A 80 10.64 -5.20 16.26
C ILE A 80 12.02 -5.32 16.91
N LYS A 81 12.28 -4.51 17.96
CA LYS A 81 13.54 -4.53 18.71
C LYS A 81 13.78 -5.89 19.39
N LYS A 82 12.80 -6.39 20.12
CA LYS A 82 12.89 -7.65 20.86
C LYS A 82 13.02 -8.86 19.93
N ALA A 83 12.38 -8.81 18.76
CA ALA A 83 12.51 -9.84 17.73
C ALA A 83 13.85 -9.77 16.96
N GLY A 84 14.66 -8.71 17.18
CA GLY A 84 15.91 -8.49 16.45
C GLY A 84 15.69 -8.21 14.97
N LEU A 85 14.58 -7.53 14.65
CA LEU A 85 14.20 -7.21 13.26
C LEU A 85 14.64 -5.80 12.85
N GLU A 86 15.32 -5.04 13.73
CA GLU A 86 15.78 -3.66 13.43
C GLU A 86 16.70 -3.62 12.20
N ASP A 87 17.51 -4.68 12.03
CA ASP A 87 18.42 -4.83 10.91
C ASP A 87 17.93 -5.82 9.85
N ALA A 88 16.66 -6.24 9.92
CA ALA A 88 16.12 -7.18 8.95
C ALA A 88 16.03 -6.55 7.56
N GLU A 89 16.60 -7.21 6.56
CA GLU A 89 16.50 -6.74 5.18
C GLU A 89 15.17 -7.16 4.56
N VAL A 90 14.25 -6.20 4.45
CA VAL A 90 13.04 -6.37 3.67
C VAL A 90 13.35 -6.20 2.20
N ARG A 91 13.02 -7.20 1.39
CA ARG A 91 13.21 -7.13 -0.07
C ARG A 91 12.02 -6.49 -0.74
N TRP A 92 10.84 -6.98 -0.41
CA TRP A 92 9.57 -6.45 -0.90
C TRP A 92 8.43 -6.75 0.08
N GLY A 93 7.35 -6.00 -0.04
CA GLY A 93 6.12 -6.27 0.66
C GLY A 93 4.91 -6.07 -0.25
N VAL A 94 3.84 -6.82 0.04
CA VAL A 94 2.53 -6.69 -0.59
C VAL A 94 1.47 -6.68 0.49
N VAL A 95 0.60 -5.69 0.43
CA VAL A 95 -0.62 -5.61 1.25
C VAL A 95 -1.81 -5.71 0.31
N THR A 96 -2.70 -6.63 0.58
CA THR A 96 -3.97 -6.75 -0.14
C THR A 96 -5.12 -6.51 0.82
N VAL A 97 -6.12 -5.75 0.37
CA VAL A 97 -7.32 -5.43 1.15
C VAL A 97 -8.53 -5.91 0.37
N GLY A 98 -9.37 -6.69 1.04
CA GLY A 98 -10.64 -7.15 0.52
C GLY A 98 -11.67 -6.01 0.42
N GLU A 99 -12.84 -6.36 -0.06
CA GLU A 99 -13.93 -5.40 -0.24
C GLU A 99 -14.44 -4.86 1.10
N PRO A 100 -14.40 -3.54 1.34
CA PRO A 100 -15.02 -2.95 2.51
C PRO A 100 -16.55 -3.08 2.38
N LYS A 101 -17.20 -3.43 3.48
CA LYS A 101 -18.67 -3.37 3.57
C LYS A 101 -19.05 -2.08 4.28
N LEU A 102 -20.03 -1.36 3.76
CA LEU A 102 -20.55 -0.14 4.35
C LEU A 102 -21.96 -0.37 4.87
N LYS A 103 -22.28 0.23 6.01
CA LYS A 103 -23.64 0.34 6.54
C LYS A 103 -24.40 1.45 5.82
N GLU A 104 -25.70 1.57 6.10
CA GLU A 104 -26.55 2.61 5.51
C GLU A 104 -26.09 4.05 5.84
N ASP A 105 -25.47 4.24 6.98
CA ASP A 105 -24.88 5.51 7.43
C ASP A 105 -23.46 5.77 6.88
N MET A 106 -22.99 4.95 5.93
CA MET A 106 -21.67 4.98 5.32
C MET A 106 -20.51 4.62 6.26
N ASP A 107 -20.79 4.15 7.48
CA ASP A 107 -19.78 3.58 8.35
C ASP A 107 -19.37 2.18 7.89
N LEU A 108 -18.15 1.77 8.23
CA LEU A 108 -17.67 0.43 7.91
C LEU A 108 -18.46 -0.64 8.69
N ASP A 109 -18.97 -1.63 7.96
CA ASP A 109 -19.59 -2.83 8.55
C ASP A 109 -18.52 -3.90 8.80
N GLY A 110 -17.85 -3.76 9.93
CA GLY A 110 -16.74 -4.61 10.31
C GLY A 110 -15.39 -4.20 9.71
N VAL A 111 -14.42 -5.09 9.85
CA VAL A 111 -13.06 -4.89 9.35
C VAL A 111 -12.90 -5.59 8.00
N PRO A 112 -12.41 -4.91 6.95
CA PRO A 112 -12.13 -5.55 5.69
C PRO A 112 -11.08 -6.66 5.86
N GLU A 113 -11.13 -7.66 4.98
CA GLU A 113 -10.10 -8.68 4.90
C GLU A 113 -8.77 -8.01 4.54
N VAL A 114 -7.74 -8.20 5.36
CA VAL A 114 -6.39 -7.68 5.10
C VAL A 114 -5.43 -8.86 5.08
N MET A 115 -4.59 -8.91 4.06
CA MET A 115 -3.53 -9.91 3.92
C MET A 115 -2.22 -9.21 3.62
N VAL A 116 -1.15 -9.63 4.28
CA VAL A 116 0.17 -9.03 4.17
C VAL A 116 1.20 -10.12 3.90
N ALA A 117 2.05 -9.89 2.92
CA ALA A 117 3.21 -10.73 2.64
C ALA A 117 4.46 -9.86 2.58
N VAL A 118 5.49 -10.22 3.33
CA VAL A 118 6.77 -9.50 3.36
C VAL A 118 7.91 -10.47 3.18
N SER A 119 8.73 -10.25 2.17
CA SER A 119 9.95 -11.03 1.93
C SER A 119 11.11 -10.46 2.74
N LEU A 120 11.55 -11.25 3.73
CA LEU A 120 12.67 -10.92 4.61
C LEU A 120 13.20 -12.22 5.23
N ASP A 121 14.44 -12.21 5.70
CA ASP A 121 14.94 -13.28 6.56
C ASP A 121 14.40 -13.08 7.98
N ILE A 122 13.66 -14.07 8.48
CA ILE A 122 12.93 -13.96 9.76
C ILE A 122 13.09 -15.21 10.62
N ASP A 123 13.41 -15.00 11.88
CA ASP A 123 13.29 -16.01 12.93
C ASP A 123 11.92 -15.88 13.59
N ILE A 124 10.96 -16.68 13.13
CA ILE A 124 9.58 -16.57 13.58
C ILE A 124 9.42 -16.84 15.08
N GLU A 125 10.26 -17.68 15.69
CA GLU A 125 10.17 -17.97 17.12
C GLU A 125 10.57 -16.74 17.96
N LYS A 126 11.53 -15.93 17.52
CA LYS A 126 11.85 -14.65 18.17
C LYS A 126 10.69 -13.67 18.07
N VAL A 127 10.05 -13.57 16.91
CA VAL A 127 8.86 -12.73 16.72
C VAL A 127 7.74 -13.19 17.66
N VAL A 128 7.47 -14.49 17.73
CA VAL A 128 6.47 -15.07 18.63
C VAL A 128 6.78 -14.75 20.09
N ALA A 129 8.05 -14.90 20.51
CA ALA A 129 8.47 -14.59 21.88
C ALA A 129 8.26 -13.11 22.20
N ALA A 130 8.64 -12.19 21.29
CA ALA A 130 8.46 -10.76 21.46
C ALA A 130 6.96 -10.38 21.56
N PHE A 131 6.11 -10.97 20.69
CA PHE A 131 4.66 -10.78 20.77
C PHE A 131 4.06 -11.31 22.07
N ARG A 132 4.44 -12.51 22.51
CA ARG A 132 3.96 -13.06 23.79
C ARG A 132 4.32 -12.17 24.96
N GLU A 133 5.52 -11.59 24.96
CA GLU A 133 5.92 -10.65 26.00
C GLU A 133 5.10 -9.36 25.96
N GLN A 134 4.81 -8.83 24.78
CA GLN A 134 3.98 -7.65 24.61
C GLN A 134 2.55 -7.90 25.06
N LEU A 135 1.94 -9.00 24.65
CA LEU A 135 0.57 -9.36 25.01
C LEU A 135 0.40 -9.64 26.52
N LYS A 136 1.43 -10.12 27.21
CA LYS A 136 1.40 -10.28 28.69
C LYS A 136 1.22 -8.96 29.43
N LYS A 137 1.58 -7.83 28.83
CA LYS A 137 1.36 -6.50 29.40
C LYS A 137 -0.09 -6.04 29.26
N GLU A 138 -0.84 -6.65 28.35
CA GLU A 138 -2.22 -6.31 28.02
C GLU A 138 -3.15 -7.41 28.57
N ALA A 139 -3.97 -7.07 29.58
CA ALA A 139 -4.80 -8.04 30.26
C ALA A 139 -5.82 -8.70 29.32
N GLY A 140 -5.82 -10.04 29.28
CA GLY A 140 -6.80 -10.86 28.56
C GLY A 140 -6.45 -11.15 27.10
N GLU A 141 -5.22 -10.89 26.68
CA GLU A 141 -4.73 -11.23 25.35
C GLU A 141 -3.81 -12.45 25.38
N GLU A 142 -3.95 -13.29 24.38
CA GLU A 142 -3.16 -14.51 24.23
C GLU A 142 -2.70 -14.69 22.79
N LEU A 143 -1.50 -15.26 22.62
CA LEU A 143 -1.00 -15.76 21.36
C LEU A 143 -1.15 -17.28 21.34
N LYS A 144 -2.12 -17.76 20.57
CA LYS A 144 -2.43 -19.19 20.44
C LYS A 144 -1.71 -19.78 19.24
N GLU A 145 -1.07 -20.92 19.45
CA GLU A 145 -0.49 -21.71 18.36
C GLU A 145 -1.58 -22.49 17.63
N THR A 146 -1.48 -22.56 16.32
CA THR A 146 -2.39 -23.31 15.44
C THR A 146 -1.65 -23.84 14.22
N THR A 147 -2.33 -24.58 13.37
CA THR A 147 -1.83 -25.02 12.07
C THR A 147 -2.75 -24.53 10.98
N VAL A 148 -2.20 -23.85 9.99
CA VAL A 148 -2.94 -23.29 8.83
C VAL A 148 -2.32 -23.85 7.55
N ALA A 149 -3.11 -24.57 6.76
CA ALA A 149 -2.65 -25.27 5.54
C ALA A 149 -1.37 -26.11 5.75
N GLY A 150 -1.24 -26.76 6.92
CA GLY A 150 -0.09 -27.58 7.26
C GLY A 150 1.17 -26.79 7.68
N VAL A 151 1.04 -25.49 7.91
CA VAL A 151 2.13 -24.62 8.42
C VAL A 151 1.80 -24.18 9.84
N LYS A 152 2.79 -24.20 10.74
CA LYS A 152 2.66 -23.66 12.08
C LYS A 152 2.36 -22.15 12.01
N ALA A 153 1.32 -21.71 12.71
CA ALA A 153 0.87 -20.34 12.72
C ALA A 153 0.45 -19.90 14.12
N TRP A 154 0.26 -18.61 14.31
CA TRP A 154 -0.12 -18.02 15.58
C TRP A 154 -1.29 -17.07 15.40
N ILE A 155 -2.25 -17.14 16.31
CA ILE A 155 -3.45 -16.29 16.36
C ILE A 155 -3.31 -15.35 17.54
N ALA A 156 -3.40 -14.04 17.31
CA ALA A 156 -3.58 -13.06 18.36
C ALA A 156 -5.07 -13.03 18.75
N SER A 157 -5.39 -13.51 19.96
CA SER A 157 -6.75 -13.59 20.47
C SER A 157 -7.04 -12.40 21.38
N ASP A 158 -8.11 -11.68 21.07
CA ASP A 158 -8.62 -10.53 21.81
C ASP A 158 -10.16 -10.56 21.76
N LYS A 159 -10.81 -10.38 22.91
CA LYS A 159 -12.27 -10.41 23.02
C LYS A 159 -12.99 -9.39 22.15
N ASP A 160 -12.40 -8.22 21.93
CA ASP A 160 -13.02 -7.17 21.12
C ASP A 160 -12.83 -7.43 19.62
N LEU A 161 -11.71 -8.02 19.22
CA LEU A 161 -11.49 -8.48 17.85
C LEU A 161 -12.39 -9.68 17.52
N GLU A 162 -12.59 -10.60 18.44
CA GLU A 162 -13.49 -11.75 18.26
C GLU A 162 -14.93 -11.29 18.01
N LYS A 163 -15.43 -10.25 18.71
CA LYS A 163 -16.73 -9.64 18.44
C LYS A 163 -16.84 -9.09 17.01
N GLN A 164 -15.75 -8.61 16.45
CA GLN A 164 -15.65 -8.10 15.07
C GLN A 164 -15.35 -9.21 14.06
N LYS A 165 -15.29 -10.47 14.49
CA LYS A 165 -14.93 -11.65 13.66
C LYS A 165 -13.51 -11.52 13.06
N VAL A 166 -12.63 -10.86 13.77
CA VAL A 166 -11.23 -10.67 13.40
C VAL A 166 -10.37 -11.52 14.32
N SER A 167 -9.48 -12.30 13.76
CA SER A 167 -8.50 -13.13 14.47
C SER A 167 -7.15 -13.02 13.74
N PRO A 168 -6.37 -11.96 14.01
CA PRO A 168 -5.12 -11.73 13.34
C PRO A 168 -4.22 -12.96 13.47
N THR A 169 -3.87 -13.52 12.31
CA THR A 169 -3.12 -14.78 12.24
C THR A 169 -1.89 -14.57 11.38
N PHE A 170 -0.75 -15.09 11.80
CA PHE A 170 0.50 -14.94 11.08
C PHE A 170 1.36 -16.21 11.10
N THR A 171 2.29 -16.30 10.15
CA THR A 171 3.27 -17.38 10.01
C THR A 171 4.50 -16.89 9.26
N ALA A 172 5.52 -17.73 9.15
CA ALA A 172 6.60 -17.56 8.19
C ALA A 172 6.80 -18.84 7.38
N LEU A 173 6.97 -18.66 6.06
CA LEU A 173 7.35 -19.75 5.16
C LEU A 173 8.88 -19.76 5.01
N ASP A 174 9.49 -20.91 5.31
CA ASP A 174 10.92 -21.19 5.16
C ASP A 174 11.86 -20.16 5.80
N GLY A 175 11.38 -19.41 6.81
CA GLY A 175 12.12 -18.34 7.45
C GLY A 175 12.43 -17.14 6.52
N LYS A 176 11.72 -17.00 5.38
CA LYS A 176 12.04 -16.02 4.32
C LYS A 176 10.85 -15.19 3.86
N LEU A 177 9.65 -15.63 4.19
CA LEU A 177 8.42 -14.93 3.84
C LEU A 177 7.52 -14.88 5.06
N PHE A 178 7.35 -13.68 5.62
CA PHE A 178 6.36 -13.42 6.66
C PHE A 178 5.00 -13.22 6.02
N LEU A 179 4.00 -13.93 6.53
CA LEU A 179 2.61 -13.85 6.11
C LEU A 179 1.75 -13.51 7.31
N ALA A 180 0.85 -12.53 7.13
CA ALA A 180 -0.14 -12.17 8.14
C ALA A 180 -1.49 -11.87 7.49
N ALA A 181 -2.57 -12.16 8.20
CA ALA A 181 -3.91 -11.89 7.71
C ALA A 181 -4.86 -11.54 8.87
N SER A 182 -5.95 -10.85 8.56
CA SER A 182 -6.99 -10.48 9.52
C SER A 182 -7.78 -11.65 10.08
N THR A 183 -7.74 -12.81 9.40
CA THR A 183 -8.38 -14.06 9.84
C THR A 183 -7.54 -15.27 9.47
N THR A 184 -7.77 -16.39 10.16
CA THR A 184 -7.14 -17.69 9.83
C THR A 184 -7.48 -18.15 8.42
N ALA A 185 -8.73 -17.99 7.98
CA ALA A 185 -9.16 -18.33 6.63
C ALA A 185 -8.43 -17.51 5.55
N SER A 186 -8.19 -16.22 5.81
CA SER A 186 -7.42 -15.35 4.92
C SER A 186 -5.95 -15.75 4.88
N LEU A 187 -5.38 -16.16 6.02
CA LEU A 187 -4.01 -16.69 6.05
C LEU A 187 -3.89 -18.00 5.27
N GLU A 188 -4.90 -18.88 5.33
CA GLU A 188 -4.92 -20.12 4.56
C GLU A 188 -4.86 -19.84 3.05
N LYS A 189 -5.66 -18.89 2.56
CA LYS A 189 -5.59 -18.43 1.16
C LYS A 189 -4.20 -17.91 0.81
N LEU A 190 -3.61 -17.11 1.70
CA LEU A 190 -2.30 -16.52 1.48
C LEU A 190 -1.17 -17.57 1.45
N VAL A 191 -1.21 -18.56 2.35
CA VAL A 191 -0.29 -19.71 2.34
C VAL A 191 -0.43 -20.50 1.04
N ALA A 192 -1.65 -20.82 0.61
CA ALA A 192 -1.90 -21.54 -0.64
C ALA A 192 -1.40 -20.74 -1.87
N LEU A 193 -1.58 -19.41 -1.86
CA LEU A 193 -1.09 -18.53 -2.92
C LEU A 193 0.44 -18.58 -3.07
N TYR A 194 1.16 -18.53 -1.96
CA TYR A 194 2.63 -18.47 -2.01
C TYR A 194 3.29 -19.85 -2.14
N ARG A 195 2.70 -20.88 -1.55
CA ARG A 195 3.23 -22.24 -1.60
C ARG A 195 2.83 -22.99 -2.85
N ASP A 196 1.56 -22.89 -3.25
CA ASP A 196 0.99 -23.72 -4.33
C ASP A 196 0.65 -22.89 -5.58
N GLY A 197 0.78 -21.56 -5.54
CA GLY A 197 0.37 -20.66 -6.62
C GLY A 197 -1.15 -20.55 -6.81
N LYS A 198 -1.94 -21.08 -5.87
CA LYS A 198 -3.41 -21.09 -5.94
C LYS A 198 -4.00 -19.76 -5.49
N GLY A 199 -5.07 -19.32 -6.15
CA GLY A 199 -5.79 -18.09 -5.75
C GLY A 199 -5.09 -16.80 -6.15
N GLN A 200 -4.21 -16.83 -7.17
CA GLN A 200 -3.65 -15.62 -7.75
C GLN A 200 -4.70 -14.93 -8.62
N SER A 201 -5.03 -13.68 -8.30
CA SER A 201 -5.93 -12.88 -9.11
C SER A 201 -5.34 -12.59 -10.49
N ALA A 202 -6.14 -12.75 -11.54
CA ALA A 202 -5.76 -12.35 -12.90
C ALA A 202 -5.45 -10.84 -12.96
N ALA A 203 -6.16 -10.01 -12.20
CA ALA A 203 -5.94 -8.58 -12.09
C ALA A 203 -4.56 -8.23 -11.49
N PHE A 204 -4.01 -9.13 -10.68
CA PHE A 204 -2.70 -8.98 -10.03
C PHE A 204 -1.65 -9.96 -10.59
N SER A 205 -1.96 -10.71 -11.66
CA SER A 205 -0.99 -11.63 -12.27
C SER A 205 0.25 -10.91 -12.79
N SER A 206 0.11 -9.63 -13.14
CA SER A 206 1.20 -8.73 -13.52
C SER A 206 1.73 -7.90 -12.35
N PHE A 207 1.39 -8.25 -11.10
CA PHE A 207 1.88 -7.55 -9.92
C PHE A 207 3.37 -7.81 -9.65
N GLY A 208 4.05 -8.39 -10.65
CA GLY A 208 5.51 -8.45 -10.66
C GLY A 208 6.08 -7.09 -10.32
N LEU A 209 7.05 -7.06 -9.41
CA LEU A 209 7.81 -5.86 -9.11
C LEU A 209 8.99 -5.82 -10.10
N PRO A 210 8.91 -5.05 -11.21
CA PRO A 210 10.08 -4.80 -12.05
C PRO A 210 11.24 -4.31 -11.19
N ALA A 211 12.45 -4.55 -11.62
CA ALA A 211 13.65 -4.22 -10.85
C ALA A 211 13.77 -2.73 -10.48
N ASP A 212 13.10 -1.86 -11.23
CA ASP A 212 13.05 -0.40 -11.03
C ASP A 212 11.81 0.08 -10.25
N LEU A 213 10.86 -0.80 -9.96
CA LEU A 213 9.64 -0.41 -9.25
C LEU A 213 9.94 -0.06 -7.78
N LEU A 214 9.45 1.09 -7.35
CA LEU A 214 9.47 1.54 -5.95
C LEU A 214 8.17 1.16 -5.24
N LEU A 215 7.05 1.54 -5.84
CA LEU A 215 5.71 1.35 -5.31
C LEU A 215 4.73 1.08 -6.44
N ARG A 216 3.76 0.19 -6.21
CA ARG A 216 2.60 0.00 -7.07
C ARG A 216 1.34 -0.13 -6.23
N LEU A 217 0.28 0.54 -6.66
CA LEU A 217 -1.05 0.46 -6.07
C LEU A 217 -2.04 0.10 -7.17
N VAL A 218 -2.83 -0.93 -6.95
CA VAL A 218 -3.86 -1.38 -7.89
C VAL A 218 -5.20 -1.46 -7.18
N LEU A 219 -6.21 -0.79 -7.72
CA LEU A 219 -7.62 -0.94 -7.36
C LEU A 219 -8.33 -1.65 -8.52
N THR A 220 -9.15 -2.64 -8.22
CA THR A 220 -9.88 -3.41 -9.24
C THR A 220 -11.39 -3.21 -9.13
N ASP A 221 -12.06 -3.28 -10.28
CA ASP A 221 -13.54 -3.31 -10.37
C ASP A 221 -14.21 -2.17 -9.58
N ILE A 222 -13.65 -0.97 -9.65
CA ILE A 222 -14.03 0.19 -8.82
C ILE A 222 -15.56 0.43 -8.91
N GLY A 223 -16.11 0.56 -10.11
CA GLY A 223 -17.51 0.84 -10.31
C GLY A 223 -18.44 -0.28 -9.79
N ALA A 224 -18.06 -1.55 -10.00
CA ALA A 224 -18.82 -2.70 -9.49
C ALA A 224 -18.79 -2.73 -7.95
N ARG A 225 -17.65 -2.42 -7.34
CA ARG A 225 -17.51 -2.36 -5.88
C ARG A 225 -18.27 -1.19 -5.28
N VAL A 226 -18.22 -0.02 -5.91
CA VAL A 226 -19.05 1.14 -5.50
C VAL A 226 -20.53 0.79 -5.53
N LYS A 227 -21.00 0.15 -6.59
CA LYS A 227 -22.41 -0.31 -6.68
C LYS A 227 -22.82 -1.24 -5.55
N LYS A 228 -21.90 -2.10 -5.11
CA LYS A 228 -22.16 -3.11 -4.09
C LYS A 228 -22.03 -2.58 -2.67
N SER A 229 -21.05 -1.69 -2.45
CA SER A 229 -20.67 -1.23 -1.11
C SER A 229 -21.41 0.02 -0.66
N ILE A 230 -21.83 0.89 -1.59
CA ILE A 230 -22.54 2.13 -1.27
C ILE A 230 -24.04 1.91 -1.29
N PRO A 231 -24.78 2.20 -0.22
CA PRO A 231 -26.22 2.20 -0.23
C PRO A 231 -26.76 3.20 -1.29
N LYS A 232 -27.70 2.77 -2.14
CA LYS A 232 -28.29 3.59 -3.19
C LYS A 232 -27.24 4.40 -3.98
N PRO A 233 -26.29 3.74 -4.65
CA PRO A 233 -25.12 4.39 -5.23
C PRO A 233 -25.48 5.48 -6.24
N GLU A 234 -26.56 5.30 -7.01
CA GLU A 234 -27.03 6.30 -7.99
C GLU A 234 -27.52 7.59 -7.33
N GLU A 235 -28.17 7.51 -6.17
CA GLU A 235 -28.60 8.69 -5.42
C GLU A 235 -27.43 9.35 -4.71
N THR A 236 -26.57 8.56 -4.05
CA THR A 236 -25.40 9.05 -3.33
C THR A 236 -24.41 9.74 -4.25
N LEU A 237 -24.20 9.21 -5.46
CA LEU A 237 -23.27 9.78 -6.43
C LEU A 237 -23.83 10.96 -7.24
N LYS A 238 -25.13 11.26 -7.15
CA LYS A 238 -25.71 12.45 -7.81
C LYS A 238 -25.02 13.74 -7.43
N ILE A 239 -24.47 13.84 -6.22
CA ILE A 239 -23.68 14.99 -5.79
C ILE A 239 -22.48 15.24 -6.70
N VAL A 240 -21.84 14.18 -7.20
CA VAL A 240 -20.70 14.26 -8.11
C VAL A 240 -21.13 14.84 -9.46
N SER A 241 -22.34 14.51 -9.90
CA SER A 241 -22.89 15.01 -11.17
C SER A 241 -23.26 16.50 -11.14
N GLN A 242 -23.29 17.13 -9.95
CA GLN A 242 -23.41 18.58 -9.82
C GLN A 242 -22.12 19.29 -10.25
N PHE A 243 -20.98 18.64 -10.09
CA PHE A 243 -19.66 19.20 -10.43
C PHE A 243 -19.13 18.67 -11.77
N VAL A 244 -19.45 17.42 -12.09
CA VAL A 244 -18.98 16.70 -13.28
C VAL A 244 -20.16 16.13 -14.04
N PRO A 245 -20.49 16.59 -15.25
CA PRO A 245 -21.60 16.06 -16.03
C PRO A 245 -21.50 14.53 -16.16
N ASN A 246 -22.56 13.80 -15.78
CA ASN A 246 -22.62 12.34 -15.70
C ASN A 246 -21.56 11.69 -14.76
N GLY A 247 -21.07 12.41 -13.77
CA GLY A 247 -20.02 11.95 -12.85
C GLY A 247 -20.41 10.69 -12.08
N ASP A 248 -21.67 10.53 -11.72
CA ASP A 248 -22.24 9.31 -11.13
C ASP A 248 -22.05 8.09 -12.05
N LYS A 249 -22.44 8.21 -13.32
CA LYS A 249 -22.30 7.14 -14.32
C LYS A 249 -20.84 6.84 -14.60
N MET A 250 -20.01 7.86 -14.66
CA MET A 250 -18.57 7.75 -14.87
C MET A 250 -17.90 6.94 -13.75
N ILE A 251 -18.21 7.24 -12.48
CA ILE A 251 -17.65 6.50 -11.32
C ILE A 251 -18.10 5.04 -11.37
N LEU A 252 -19.39 4.79 -11.67
CA LEU A 252 -19.93 3.45 -11.75
C LEU A 252 -19.41 2.63 -12.95
N ALA A 253 -18.82 3.28 -13.95
CA ALA A 253 -18.19 2.66 -15.10
C ALA A 253 -16.66 2.46 -14.94
N LEU A 254 -16.05 2.91 -13.83
CA LEU A 254 -14.63 2.73 -13.59
C LEU A 254 -14.30 1.25 -13.41
N GLY A 255 -13.29 0.77 -14.17
CA GLY A 255 -12.78 -0.59 -14.06
C GLY A 255 -11.68 -0.70 -13.02
N ALA A 256 -10.47 -0.30 -13.37
CA ALA A 256 -9.29 -0.42 -12.51
C ALA A 256 -8.47 0.87 -12.50
N LEU A 257 -7.83 1.13 -11.35
CA LEU A 257 -6.77 2.13 -11.22
C LEU A 257 -5.46 1.42 -10.93
N ASP A 258 -4.42 1.76 -11.66
CA ASP A 258 -3.05 1.29 -11.45
C ASP A 258 -2.15 2.52 -11.32
N PHE A 259 -1.58 2.70 -10.14
CA PHE A 259 -0.56 3.72 -9.88
C PHE A 259 0.78 3.04 -9.65
N SER A 260 1.82 3.53 -10.29
CA SER A 260 3.19 3.05 -10.08
C SER A 260 4.17 4.20 -9.94
N ALA A 261 5.17 3.99 -9.09
CA ALA A 261 6.36 4.82 -8.98
C ALA A 261 7.58 3.95 -9.32
N THR A 262 8.39 4.37 -10.28
CA THR A 262 9.59 3.65 -10.72
C THR A 262 10.82 4.54 -10.64
N SER A 263 11.97 3.95 -10.33
CA SER A 263 13.26 4.64 -10.36
C SER A 263 13.66 4.90 -11.82
N ALA A 264 13.92 6.15 -12.18
CA ALA A 264 14.38 6.52 -13.50
C ALA A 264 15.90 6.41 -13.63
N LYS A 265 16.39 6.22 -14.86
CA LYS A 265 17.83 6.05 -15.15
C LYS A 265 18.67 7.28 -14.81
N ASP A 266 18.08 8.46 -14.90
CA ASP A 266 18.69 9.76 -14.55
C ASP A 266 18.74 10.02 -13.04
N GLY A 267 18.28 9.07 -12.23
CA GLY A 267 18.21 9.21 -10.78
C GLY A 267 16.91 9.81 -10.26
N GLY A 268 16.02 10.22 -11.12
CA GLY A 268 14.68 10.67 -10.78
C GLY A 268 13.71 9.54 -10.45
N VAL A 269 12.42 9.89 -10.37
CA VAL A 269 11.30 8.95 -10.20
C VAL A 269 10.26 9.23 -11.26
N ALA A 270 9.80 8.19 -11.94
CA ALA A 270 8.68 8.27 -12.85
C ALA A 270 7.41 7.77 -12.14
N LEU A 271 6.38 8.61 -12.13
CA LEU A 271 5.06 8.30 -11.62
C LEU A 271 4.12 8.06 -12.80
N LYS A 272 3.38 6.98 -12.77
CA LYS A 272 2.35 6.65 -13.76
C LYS A 272 1.05 6.30 -13.05
N LEU A 273 -0.04 6.97 -13.46
CA LEU A 273 -1.41 6.63 -13.09
C LEU A 273 -2.14 6.18 -14.36
N THR A 274 -2.75 5.02 -14.31
CA THR A 274 -3.61 4.49 -15.36
C THR A 274 -4.98 4.23 -14.76
N LEU A 275 -6.04 4.76 -15.38
CA LEU A 275 -7.42 4.54 -14.96
C LEU A 275 -8.20 3.98 -16.14
N LYS A 276 -8.67 2.74 -15.99
CA LYS A 276 -9.53 2.10 -16.99
C LYS A 276 -10.96 2.59 -16.78
N THR A 277 -11.57 3.11 -17.83
CA THR A 277 -12.95 3.61 -17.84
C THR A 277 -13.90 2.67 -18.55
N GLY A 278 -15.19 2.95 -18.50
CA GLY A 278 -16.21 2.16 -19.20
C GLY A 278 -16.24 2.38 -20.70
N SER A 279 -15.75 3.51 -21.19
CA SER A 279 -15.75 3.87 -22.61
C SER A 279 -14.67 4.89 -22.95
N GLU A 280 -14.36 5.03 -24.25
CA GLU A 280 -13.46 6.09 -24.75
C GLU A 280 -14.00 7.50 -24.40
N LYS A 281 -15.32 7.68 -24.47
CA LYS A 281 -15.98 8.94 -24.12
C LYS A 281 -15.72 9.33 -22.66
N ASP A 282 -15.78 8.37 -21.73
CA ASP A 282 -15.50 8.61 -20.31
C ASP A 282 -14.03 8.96 -20.11
N ALA A 283 -13.12 8.28 -20.81
CA ALA A 283 -11.69 8.58 -20.78
C ALA A 283 -11.40 9.98 -21.33
N ASP A 284 -12.03 10.39 -22.44
CA ASP A 284 -11.91 11.73 -23.01
C ASP A 284 -12.42 12.81 -22.05
N GLN A 285 -13.56 12.53 -21.40
CA GLN A 285 -14.11 13.45 -20.41
C GLN A 285 -13.16 13.63 -19.23
N LEU A 286 -12.57 12.56 -18.71
CA LEU A 286 -11.56 12.63 -17.65
C LEU A 286 -10.31 13.40 -18.09
N ARG A 287 -9.82 13.16 -19.32
CA ARG A 287 -8.68 13.90 -19.88
C ARG A 287 -8.97 15.39 -19.96
N THR A 288 -10.16 15.74 -20.41
CA THR A 288 -10.60 17.13 -20.50
C THR A 288 -10.70 17.78 -19.13
N LEU A 289 -11.36 17.12 -18.16
CA LEU A 289 -11.51 17.61 -16.80
C LEU A 289 -10.15 17.81 -16.12
N ALA A 290 -9.24 16.82 -16.25
CA ALA A 290 -7.92 16.92 -15.69
C ALA A 290 -7.12 18.09 -16.29
N LYS A 291 -7.11 18.24 -17.60
CA LYS A 291 -6.43 19.37 -18.27
C LYS A 291 -7.04 20.71 -17.87
N THR A 292 -8.36 20.83 -17.90
CA THR A 292 -9.06 22.09 -17.57
C THR A 292 -8.93 22.43 -16.10
N GLY A 293 -9.02 21.44 -15.20
CA GLY A 293 -8.88 21.64 -13.76
C GLY A 293 -7.46 22.00 -13.33
N LEU A 294 -6.45 21.52 -14.04
CA LEU A 294 -5.04 21.84 -13.75
C LEU A 294 -4.63 23.23 -14.27
N MET A 295 -5.28 23.74 -15.30
CA MET A 295 -4.92 25.06 -15.89
C MET A 295 -4.87 26.21 -14.88
N PRO A 296 -5.94 26.49 -14.09
CA PRO A 296 -5.91 27.60 -13.13
C PRO A 296 -4.88 27.37 -12.03
N PHE A 297 -4.72 26.11 -11.58
CA PHE A 297 -3.73 25.75 -10.56
C PHE A 297 -2.30 25.95 -11.09
N THR A 298 -2.02 25.53 -12.32
CA THR A 298 -0.72 25.75 -12.98
C THR A 298 -0.44 27.25 -13.13
N ALA A 299 -1.43 28.06 -13.51
CA ALA A 299 -1.27 29.50 -13.63
C ALA A 299 -0.97 30.16 -12.27
N GLN A 300 -1.67 29.75 -11.22
CA GLN A 300 -1.42 30.23 -9.85
C GLN A 300 -0.02 29.85 -9.35
N MET A 301 0.41 28.59 -9.57
CA MET A 301 1.74 28.16 -9.18
C MET A 301 2.84 28.91 -9.94
N LYS A 302 2.66 29.21 -11.23
CA LYS A 302 3.59 30.02 -12.01
C LYS A 302 3.72 31.44 -11.50
N GLU A 303 2.62 32.05 -11.07
CA GLU A 303 2.66 33.39 -10.48
C GLU A 303 3.40 33.37 -9.15
N ALA A 304 3.06 32.43 -8.25
CA ALA A 304 3.74 32.26 -6.98
C ALA A 304 5.24 31.92 -7.13
N ALA A 305 5.61 31.18 -8.19
CA ALA A 305 6.99 30.82 -8.51
C ALA A 305 7.93 32.02 -8.79
N LYS A 306 7.38 33.21 -9.02
CA LYS A 306 8.18 34.43 -9.18
C LYS A 306 8.81 34.90 -7.86
N GLU A 307 8.19 34.55 -6.74
CA GLU A 307 8.57 35.00 -5.40
C GLU A 307 9.00 33.88 -4.47
N ASP A 308 8.62 32.64 -4.80
CA ASP A 308 8.83 31.47 -3.95
C ASP A 308 9.44 30.28 -4.70
N ALA A 309 10.58 29.79 -4.20
CA ALA A 309 11.32 28.69 -4.82
C ALA A 309 10.57 27.36 -4.75
N GLU A 310 9.73 27.12 -3.72
CA GLU A 310 8.93 25.91 -3.59
C GLU A 310 7.82 25.89 -4.64
N SER A 311 7.13 27.00 -4.81
CA SER A 311 6.11 27.18 -5.85
C SER A 311 6.68 26.99 -7.26
N LYS A 312 7.96 27.35 -7.48
CA LYS A 312 8.65 27.09 -8.75
C LYS A 312 8.78 25.58 -9.02
N VAL A 313 9.16 24.79 -8.01
CA VAL A 313 9.24 23.34 -8.13
C VAL A 313 7.89 22.74 -8.49
N TYR A 314 6.81 23.16 -7.82
CA TYR A 314 5.46 22.68 -8.16
C TYR A 314 5.01 23.10 -9.57
N ALA A 315 5.33 24.31 -9.99
CA ALA A 315 5.03 24.77 -11.34
C ALA A 315 5.73 23.89 -12.41
N GLU A 316 7.01 23.59 -12.21
CA GLU A 316 7.80 22.69 -13.09
C GLU A 316 7.21 21.28 -13.13
N LEU A 317 6.79 20.72 -11.99
CA LEU A 317 6.14 19.41 -11.92
C LEU A 317 4.80 19.39 -12.65
N LEU A 318 3.97 20.44 -12.49
CA LEU A 318 2.70 20.55 -13.20
C LEU A 318 2.87 20.65 -14.71
N GLU A 319 3.91 21.35 -15.18
CA GLU A 319 4.25 21.41 -16.61
C GLU A 319 4.77 20.08 -17.16
N ALA A 320 5.50 19.32 -16.34
CA ALA A 320 6.02 18.02 -16.71
C ALA A 320 4.93 16.92 -16.73
N LEU A 321 3.76 17.18 -16.13
CA LEU A 321 2.65 16.24 -16.07
C LEU A 321 2.02 16.05 -17.46
N LYS A 322 2.09 14.83 -17.98
CA LYS A 322 1.52 14.45 -19.27
C LYS A 322 0.23 13.68 -19.06
N ILE A 323 -0.88 14.22 -19.56
CA ILE A 323 -2.18 13.55 -19.56
C ILE A 323 -2.42 12.99 -20.97
N ALA A 324 -2.62 11.69 -21.04
CA ALA A 324 -2.76 10.90 -22.26
C ALA A 324 -3.81 9.77 -22.07
N GLY A 325 -3.77 8.78 -22.92
CA GLY A 325 -4.59 7.58 -22.90
C GLY A 325 -5.44 7.43 -24.17
N THR A 326 -5.83 6.20 -24.47
CA THR A 326 -6.63 5.80 -25.63
C THR A 326 -7.50 4.59 -25.25
N GLU A 327 -8.49 4.26 -26.07
CA GLU A 327 -9.29 3.03 -25.93
C GLU A 327 -9.93 2.83 -24.55
N GLY A 328 -10.53 3.89 -24.00
CA GLY A 328 -11.16 3.82 -22.69
C GLY A 328 -10.20 3.82 -21.51
N VAL A 329 -8.96 4.29 -21.73
CA VAL A 329 -7.94 4.43 -20.70
C VAL A 329 -7.55 5.90 -20.53
N PHE A 330 -7.59 6.38 -19.30
CA PHE A 330 -6.96 7.64 -18.89
C PHE A 330 -5.57 7.35 -18.34
N GLU A 331 -4.58 8.12 -18.76
CA GLU A 331 -3.21 8.05 -18.23
C GLU A 331 -2.72 9.42 -17.78
N ALA A 332 -2.04 9.46 -16.62
CA ALA A 332 -1.26 10.60 -16.18
C ALA A 332 0.18 10.14 -15.87
N ASN A 333 1.15 10.79 -16.48
CA ASN A 333 2.56 10.44 -16.34
C ASN A 333 3.34 11.67 -15.89
N LEU A 334 4.13 11.52 -14.82
CA LEU A 334 4.98 12.58 -14.28
C LEU A 334 6.40 12.05 -14.08
N ALA A 335 7.37 12.66 -14.74
CA ALA A 335 8.78 12.45 -14.45
C ALA A 335 9.25 13.50 -13.43
N VAL A 336 9.68 13.04 -12.26
CA VAL A 336 10.22 13.90 -11.20
C VAL A 336 11.74 13.82 -11.26
N PRO A 337 12.45 14.89 -11.68
CA PRO A 337 13.91 14.89 -11.75
C PRO A 337 14.57 14.71 -10.38
N GLN A 338 15.78 14.14 -10.36
CA GLN A 338 16.54 13.94 -9.11
C GLN A 338 16.74 15.24 -8.31
N ALA A 339 17.03 16.35 -9.00
CA ALA A 339 17.23 17.64 -8.34
C ALA A 339 15.98 18.10 -7.56
N VAL A 340 14.80 17.91 -8.15
CA VAL A 340 13.51 18.22 -7.52
C VAL A 340 13.26 17.33 -6.30
N LEU A 341 13.48 16.02 -6.42
CA LEU A 341 13.35 15.08 -5.31
C LEU A 341 14.28 15.45 -4.15
N LYS A 342 15.52 15.84 -4.47
CA LYS A 342 16.50 16.26 -3.46
C LYS A 342 16.04 17.52 -2.72
N SER A 343 15.57 18.53 -3.45
CA SER A 343 15.03 19.76 -2.86
C SER A 343 13.83 19.49 -1.95
N LEU A 344 12.90 18.66 -2.37
CA LEU A 344 11.73 18.27 -1.56
C LEU A 344 12.15 17.52 -0.29
N ALA A 345 13.10 16.60 -0.40
CA ALA A 345 13.60 15.84 0.74
C ALA A 345 14.36 16.73 1.76
N GLU A 346 15.16 17.67 1.28
CA GLU A 346 15.89 18.61 2.15
C GLU A 346 14.93 19.57 2.89
N ASN A 347 13.82 19.95 2.28
CA ASN A 347 12.80 20.79 2.92
C ASN A 347 12.01 20.05 4.00
N GLN A 348 11.81 18.74 3.85
CA GLN A 348 11.12 17.92 4.87
C GLN A 348 12.00 17.59 6.08
N LEU A 349 13.31 17.76 5.97
CA LEU A 349 14.26 17.48 7.05
C LEU A 349 14.61 18.75 7.88
N LYS A 350 14.05 19.90 7.53
CA LYS A 350 14.14 21.16 8.30
C LYS A 350 12.97 21.28 9.27
#